data_78cc074e379660e1daeec0d6b0657896
#
_entry.id   78cc074e379660e1daeec0d6b0657896
#
_cell.length_a   1.000
_cell.length_b   1.000
_cell.length_c   1.000
_cell.angle_alpha   90.00
_cell.angle_beta   90.00
_cell.angle_gamma   90.00
#
_symmetry.space_group_name_H-M   'P 1'
#
loop_
_entity.id
_entity.type
_entity.pdbx_description
1 polymer ?
#
loop_
_entity_poly.entity_id
_entity_poly.type
_entity_poly.pdbx_seq_one_letter_code
_entity_poly.pdbx_strand_id
1 'polypeptide(L)'
;MVERDHKLSLLLDVGAMLAREVELDALLEMLGHRIASALRAERATIYVVDAATGELRSRVADLPEMPEIRLPIGKGIAGYVADRGELVNVRDVAHDERHFAGIDQATGYLTRNVLAAPITDKRRAIRGVVQVLNKKGGAFTTEDEAFLGTLASQVAQAFESTTLRPSPGAVRGVPLRGPFNHIVGASPAMRRVYEQILRASMTDATVLLRGETGVGKGLFARAIHVNSKRKDQPLAVLDCTTLPSALAESELFGHERGAFTGADRRVRGKVEQAEGGTLLLDEIGDLPMPAQSKLLRFLQERAFERVGGRETLVADVRILAATHRDLDALVARDEFRQDLFYRVRVVEIILPPLRDRGREEILSLSRHFTEVYARRHGRGAMRIPPASEDALARCPWPGNVRELEHAIERAVVMAPGETIDPDLLGLSPTATPARTTTDGSVVLPLGLPLDEVERLYVEATLAAAKGNQTRAAQALGVGRNTLKRKTRRR
;
A
#
# COMPACT_ATOMS: atom_id res chain seq x y z
N MET A 1 -24.59 21.45 -23.74
CA MET A 1 -24.50 21.77 -22.28
C MET A 1 -24.23 20.54 -21.47
N VAL A 2 -25.04 19.50 -21.52
CA VAL A 2 -24.85 18.24 -20.74
C VAL A 2 -23.52 17.54 -20.99
N GLU A 3 -22.96 17.51 -22.19
CA GLU A 3 -21.70 16.85 -22.54
C GLU A 3 -20.47 17.59 -21.96
N ARG A 4 -20.53 18.92 -21.94
CA ARG A 4 -19.48 19.77 -21.37
C ARG A 4 -19.41 19.64 -19.83
N ASP A 5 -20.59 19.48 -19.21
CA ASP A 5 -20.68 19.28 -17.75
C ASP A 5 -20.12 17.91 -17.34
N HIS A 6 -20.34 16.84 -18.13
CA HIS A 6 -19.77 15.52 -17.88
C HIS A 6 -18.24 15.50 -18.03
N LYS A 7 -17.68 16.15 -19.04
CA LYS A 7 -16.24 16.27 -19.25
C LYS A 7 -15.57 17.04 -18.10
N LEU A 8 -16.19 18.16 -17.68
CA LEU A 8 -15.67 18.96 -16.57
C LEU A 8 -15.76 18.21 -15.23
N SER A 9 -16.87 17.52 -14.96
CA SER A 9 -17.05 16.69 -13.77
C SER A 9 -15.97 15.61 -13.69
N LEU A 10 -15.67 14.93 -14.81
CA LEU A 10 -14.63 13.88 -14.82
C LEU A 10 -13.24 14.45 -14.50
N LEU A 11 -12.87 15.61 -15.03
CA LEU A 11 -11.60 16.26 -14.73
C LEU A 11 -11.47 16.64 -13.25
N LEU A 12 -12.56 17.16 -12.66
CA LEU A 12 -12.59 17.49 -11.23
C LEU A 12 -12.53 16.24 -10.34
N ASP A 13 -13.26 15.19 -10.72
CA ASP A 13 -13.26 13.91 -10.00
C ASP A 13 -11.87 13.25 -10.02
N VAL A 14 -11.20 13.26 -11.17
CA VAL A 14 -9.83 12.77 -11.31
C VAL A 14 -8.86 13.54 -10.40
N GLY A 15 -8.97 14.89 -10.40
CA GLY A 15 -8.19 15.73 -9.51
C GLY A 15 -8.43 15.43 -8.02
N ALA A 16 -9.69 15.21 -7.63
CA ALA A 16 -10.05 14.85 -6.26
C ALA A 16 -9.59 13.42 -5.86
N MET A 17 -9.58 12.50 -6.81
CA MET A 17 -9.08 11.13 -6.59
C MET A 17 -7.57 11.06 -6.47
N LEU A 18 -6.84 11.89 -7.24
CA LEU A 18 -5.39 12.03 -7.14
C LEU A 18 -4.94 12.57 -5.77
N ALA A 19 -5.85 13.27 -5.07
CA ALA A 19 -5.62 13.74 -3.70
C ALA A 19 -5.86 12.66 -2.62
N ARG A 20 -6.43 11.50 -3.00
CA ARG A 20 -6.63 10.35 -2.11
C ARG A 20 -5.63 9.26 -2.48
N GLU A 21 -5.16 8.49 -1.49
CA GLU A 21 -4.37 7.27 -1.75
C GLU A 21 -5.26 6.19 -2.39
N VAL A 22 -5.43 6.27 -3.70
CA VAL A 22 -6.12 5.25 -4.50
C VAL A 22 -5.04 4.44 -5.22
N GLU A 23 -5.15 3.11 -5.19
CA GLU A 23 -4.28 2.24 -5.99
C GLU A 23 -4.42 2.59 -7.47
N LEU A 24 -3.29 2.63 -8.19
CA LEU A 24 -3.28 3.05 -9.61
C LEU A 24 -4.20 2.16 -10.44
N ASP A 25 -4.18 0.85 -10.26
CA ASP A 25 -4.99 -0.07 -11.05
C ASP A 25 -6.50 0.18 -10.83
N ALA A 26 -6.93 0.42 -9.58
CA ALA A 26 -8.31 0.78 -9.28
C ALA A 26 -8.70 2.16 -9.86
N LEU A 27 -7.77 3.12 -9.84
CA LEU A 27 -7.96 4.43 -10.46
C LEU A 27 -8.09 4.31 -11.99
N LEU A 28 -7.20 3.55 -12.63
CA LEU A 28 -7.21 3.35 -14.07
C LEU A 28 -8.48 2.64 -14.55
N GLU A 29 -8.91 1.59 -13.83
CA GLU A 29 -10.13 0.84 -14.14
C GLU A 29 -11.38 1.72 -14.09
N MET A 30 -11.52 2.53 -13.04
CA MET A 30 -12.60 3.50 -12.93
C MET A 30 -12.55 4.55 -14.04
N LEU A 31 -11.34 5.01 -14.40
CA LEU A 31 -11.12 5.99 -15.47
C LEU A 31 -11.53 5.44 -16.84
N GLY A 32 -11.23 4.18 -17.16
CA GLY A 32 -11.55 3.58 -18.46
C GLY A 32 -13.04 3.72 -18.80
N HIS A 33 -13.94 3.28 -17.93
CA HIS A 33 -15.38 3.38 -18.12
C HIS A 33 -15.87 4.84 -18.21
N ARG A 34 -15.34 5.73 -17.38
CA ARG A 34 -15.73 7.13 -17.35
C ARG A 34 -15.24 7.90 -18.58
N ILE A 35 -14.06 7.58 -19.11
CA ILE A 35 -13.51 8.18 -20.34
C ILE A 35 -14.38 7.83 -21.54
N ALA A 36 -14.72 6.55 -21.70
CA ALA A 36 -15.59 6.10 -22.78
C ALA A 36 -16.95 6.81 -22.72
N SER A 37 -17.54 6.92 -21.52
CA SER A 37 -18.81 7.62 -21.31
C SER A 37 -18.72 9.11 -21.63
N ALA A 38 -17.70 9.82 -21.12
CA ALA A 38 -17.53 11.27 -21.31
C ALA A 38 -17.30 11.66 -22.78
N LEU A 39 -16.64 10.79 -23.55
CA LEU A 39 -16.41 10.98 -24.99
C LEU A 39 -17.48 10.33 -25.87
N ARG A 40 -18.53 9.75 -25.26
CA ARG A 40 -19.58 9.01 -25.98
C ARG A 40 -19.00 7.97 -26.94
N ALA A 41 -17.97 7.28 -26.50
CA ALA A 41 -17.31 6.23 -27.24
C ALA A 41 -17.81 4.84 -26.81
N GLU A 42 -17.50 3.83 -27.60
CA GLU A 42 -17.87 2.45 -27.27
C GLU A 42 -16.91 1.87 -26.25
N ARG A 43 -15.60 2.17 -26.38
CA ARG A 43 -14.55 1.60 -25.54
C ARG A 43 -13.43 2.61 -25.25
N ALA A 44 -12.78 2.47 -24.10
CA ALA A 44 -11.53 3.14 -23.76
C ALA A 44 -10.52 2.13 -23.24
N THR A 45 -9.27 2.30 -23.63
CA THR A 45 -8.14 1.45 -23.19
C THR A 45 -7.04 2.35 -22.70
N ILE A 46 -6.49 2.04 -21.53
CA ILE A 46 -5.30 2.70 -21.00
C ILE A 46 -4.13 1.71 -21.07
N TYR A 47 -3.14 2.06 -21.84
CA TYR A 47 -1.89 1.32 -21.96
C TYR A 47 -0.82 1.93 -21.07
N VAL A 48 0.02 1.10 -20.48
CA VAL A 48 1.20 1.49 -19.71
C VAL A 48 2.43 0.92 -20.40
N VAL A 49 3.50 1.72 -20.48
CA VAL A 49 4.78 1.25 -20.99
C VAL A 49 5.42 0.33 -19.97
N ASP A 50 5.68 -0.91 -20.35
CA ASP A 50 6.50 -1.83 -19.57
C ASP A 50 7.98 -1.50 -19.82
N ALA A 51 8.63 -0.93 -18.82
CA ALA A 51 10.04 -0.53 -18.92
C ALA A 51 11.00 -1.72 -19.10
N ALA A 52 10.58 -2.95 -18.78
CA ALA A 52 11.43 -4.14 -18.89
C ALA A 52 11.41 -4.74 -20.31
N THR A 53 10.26 -4.67 -21.00
CA THR A 53 10.08 -5.26 -22.33
C THR A 53 10.04 -4.23 -23.44
N GLY A 54 9.84 -2.95 -23.12
CA GLY A 54 9.62 -1.89 -24.10
C GLY A 54 8.28 -2.01 -24.84
N GLU A 55 7.29 -2.71 -24.26
CA GLU A 55 5.96 -2.91 -24.83
C GLU A 55 4.91 -2.08 -24.10
N LEU A 56 3.83 -1.77 -24.82
CA LEU A 56 2.60 -1.27 -24.23
C LEU A 56 1.77 -2.44 -23.71
N ARG A 57 1.34 -2.36 -22.45
CA ARG A 57 0.39 -3.31 -21.84
C ARG A 57 -0.89 -2.60 -21.47
N SER A 58 -2.04 -3.15 -21.86
CA SER A 58 -3.32 -2.65 -21.39
C SER A 58 -3.47 -2.92 -19.90
N ARG A 59 -3.77 -1.87 -19.11
CA ARG A 59 -4.14 -2.00 -17.69
C ARG A 59 -5.63 -1.94 -17.52
N VAL A 60 -6.31 -1.28 -18.42
CA VAL A 60 -7.76 -1.24 -18.50
C VAL A 60 -8.14 -1.43 -19.95
N ALA A 61 -8.86 -2.47 -20.22
CA ALA A 61 -9.51 -2.71 -21.49
C ALA A 61 -10.96 -3.11 -21.19
N ASP A 62 -11.90 -2.38 -21.71
CA ASP A 62 -13.31 -2.78 -21.71
C ASP A 62 -13.51 -3.86 -22.80
N LEU A 63 -12.79 -4.98 -22.60
CA LEU A 63 -12.68 -6.10 -23.52
C LEU A 63 -12.94 -7.40 -22.76
N PRO A 64 -14.19 -7.87 -22.74
CA PRO A 64 -14.52 -9.15 -22.09
C PRO A 64 -13.85 -10.36 -22.79
N GLU A 65 -13.32 -10.16 -24.01
CA GLU A 65 -12.75 -11.22 -24.84
C GLU A 65 -11.27 -11.48 -24.59
N MET A 66 -10.52 -10.49 -24.04
CA MET A 66 -9.07 -10.63 -23.81
C MET A 66 -8.64 -10.05 -22.46
N PRO A 67 -7.89 -10.80 -21.63
CA PRO A 67 -7.48 -10.31 -20.31
C PRO A 67 -6.39 -9.21 -20.37
N GLU A 68 -5.56 -9.18 -21.40
CA GLU A 68 -4.48 -8.20 -21.57
C GLU A 68 -4.11 -8.05 -23.06
N ILE A 69 -3.95 -6.79 -23.52
CA ILE A 69 -3.40 -6.49 -24.84
C ILE A 69 -1.93 -6.08 -24.68
N ARG A 70 -1.04 -6.68 -25.44
CA ARG A 70 0.37 -6.31 -25.55
C ARG A 70 0.68 -5.84 -26.94
N LEU A 71 1.30 -4.66 -27.04
CA LEU A 71 1.68 -4.04 -28.30
C LEU A 71 3.13 -3.55 -28.23
N PRO A 72 3.98 -3.92 -29.16
CA PRO A 72 5.28 -3.27 -29.32
C PRO A 72 5.13 -1.76 -29.58
N ILE A 73 6.04 -0.95 -29.02
CA ILE A 73 6.12 0.48 -29.35
C ILE A 73 6.36 0.61 -30.87
N GLY A 74 5.67 1.55 -31.50
CA GLY A 74 5.64 1.74 -32.95
C GLY A 74 4.61 0.90 -33.70
N LYS A 75 3.97 -0.11 -33.08
CA LYS A 75 2.98 -0.98 -33.74
C LYS A 75 1.56 -0.58 -33.40
N GLY A 76 0.71 -0.42 -34.39
CA GLY A 76 -0.67 0.04 -34.22
C GLY A 76 -0.73 1.53 -33.86
N ILE A 77 -1.95 2.07 -33.74
CA ILE A 77 -2.16 3.51 -33.43
C ILE A 77 -1.63 3.84 -32.03
N ALA A 78 -1.89 3.00 -31.03
CA ALA A 78 -1.38 3.21 -29.67
C ALA A 78 0.14 3.12 -29.61
N GLY A 79 0.75 2.14 -30.32
CA GLY A 79 2.21 2.02 -30.43
C GLY A 79 2.86 3.20 -31.14
N TYR A 80 2.24 3.72 -32.17
CA TYR A 80 2.68 4.94 -32.87
C TYR A 80 2.65 6.16 -31.94
N VAL A 81 1.58 6.35 -31.17
CA VAL A 81 1.46 7.42 -30.17
C VAL A 81 2.54 7.27 -29.09
N ALA A 82 2.84 6.06 -28.68
CA ALA A 82 3.92 5.79 -27.73
C ALA A 82 5.32 6.07 -28.29
N ASP A 83 5.53 5.89 -29.58
CA ASP A 83 6.81 6.17 -30.24
C ASP A 83 7.02 7.68 -30.47
N ARG A 84 6.00 8.35 -31.00
CA ARG A 84 6.08 9.76 -31.41
C ARG A 84 5.77 10.75 -30.31
N GLY A 85 4.98 10.38 -29.31
CA GLY A 85 4.54 11.28 -28.25
C GLY A 85 3.50 12.31 -28.71
N GLU A 86 2.81 12.04 -29.79
CA GLU A 86 1.83 12.94 -30.41
C GLU A 86 0.42 12.37 -30.27
N LEU A 87 -0.56 13.25 -30.04
CA LEU A 87 -1.97 12.88 -30.04
C LEU A 87 -2.40 12.56 -31.49
N VAL A 88 -3.13 11.48 -31.66
CA VAL A 88 -3.60 11.02 -32.99
C VAL A 88 -5.11 10.87 -32.97
N ASN A 89 -5.79 11.49 -33.94
CA ASN A 89 -7.21 11.34 -34.22
C ASN A 89 -7.42 10.72 -35.61
N VAL A 90 -7.85 9.47 -35.67
CA VAL A 90 -8.14 8.74 -36.89
C VAL A 90 -9.64 8.66 -37.09
N ARG A 91 -10.14 9.33 -38.11
CA ARG A 91 -11.60 9.38 -38.42
C ARG A 91 -12.11 8.12 -39.12
N ASP A 92 -11.24 7.47 -39.88
CA ASP A 92 -11.53 6.22 -40.59
C ASP A 92 -10.31 5.31 -40.55
N VAL A 93 -10.39 4.29 -39.70
CA VAL A 93 -9.32 3.36 -39.43
C VAL A 93 -9.06 2.40 -40.60
N ALA A 94 -10.06 2.16 -41.44
CA ALA A 94 -9.92 1.25 -42.60
C ALA A 94 -8.91 1.76 -43.65
N HIS A 95 -8.67 3.07 -43.67
CA HIS A 95 -7.73 3.73 -44.58
C HIS A 95 -6.42 4.20 -43.92
N ASP A 96 -6.19 3.85 -42.64
CA ASP A 96 -5.00 4.27 -41.90
C ASP A 96 -3.96 3.12 -41.84
N GLU A 97 -2.81 3.31 -42.48
CA GLU A 97 -1.74 2.32 -42.53
C GLU A 97 -1.18 1.91 -41.15
N ARG A 98 -1.39 2.75 -40.13
CA ARG A 98 -0.97 2.47 -38.74
C ARG A 98 -1.91 1.51 -38.02
N HIS A 99 -3.07 1.21 -38.60
CA HIS A 99 -4.01 0.28 -37.97
C HIS A 99 -3.47 -1.14 -37.90
N PHE A 100 -3.54 -1.74 -36.72
CA PHE A 100 -3.15 -3.13 -36.50
C PHE A 100 -4.38 -4.01 -36.32
N ALA A 101 -4.85 -4.58 -37.44
CA ALA A 101 -6.05 -5.41 -37.47
C ALA A 101 -6.00 -6.70 -36.65
N GLY A 102 -4.81 -7.07 -36.14
CA GLY A 102 -4.66 -8.32 -35.36
C GLY A 102 -5.47 -8.37 -34.06
N ILE A 103 -5.72 -7.20 -33.44
CA ILE A 103 -6.57 -7.13 -32.24
C ILE A 103 -8.04 -7.25 -32.61
N ASP A 104 -8.47 -6.55 -33.65
CA ASP A 104 -9.86 -6.61 -34.16
C ASP A 104 -10.21 -8.05 -34.57
N GLN A 105 -9.27 -8.76 -35.23
CA GLN A 105 -9.46 -10.17 -35.62
C GLN A 105 -9.54 -11.11 -34.41
N ALA A 106 -8.71 -10.87 -33.39
CA ALA A 106 -8.68 -11.71 -32.18
C ALA A 106 -9.91 -11.49 -31.29
N THR A 107 -10.51 -10.29 -31.30
CA THR A 107 -11.64 -9.91 -30.44
C THR A 107 -12.98 -9.93 -31.17
N GLY A 108 -12.98 -10.00 -32.50
CA GLY A 108 -14.18 -9.82 -33.31
C GLY A 108 -14.77 -8.40 -33.28
N TYR A 109 -14.00 -7.43 -32.73
CA TYR A 109 -14.41 -6.04 -32.62
C TYR A 109 -14.04 -5.25 -33.89
N LEU A 110 -14.95 -4.43 -34.38
CA LEU A 110 -14.71 -3.60 -35.55
C LEU A 110 -14.38 -2.17 -35.14
N THR A 111 -13.12 -1.80 -35.28
CA THR A 111 -12.68 -0.41 -35.02
C THR A 111 -12.97 0.46 -36.24
N ARG A 112 -13.69 1.58 -36.06
CA ARG A 112 -14.06 2.53 -37.11
C ARG A 112 -13.29 3.84 -37.01
N ASN A 113 -13.21 4.41 -35.81
CA ASN A 113 -12.42 5.62 -35.53
C ASN A 113 -11.74 5.53 -34.18
N VAL A 114 -10.61 6.20 -34.05
CA VAL A 114 -9.74 6.13 -32.88
C VAL A 114 -9.25 7.52 -32.51
N LEU A 115 -9.28 7.84 -31.22
CA LEU A 115 -8.59 8.98 -30.64
C LEU A 115 -7.60 8.45 -29.60
N ALA A 116 -6.32 8.76 -29.72
CA ALA A 116 -5.28 8.31 -28.81
C ALA A 116 -4.37 9.46 -28.37
N ALA A 117 -4.08 9.54 -27.07
CA ALA A 117 -3.23 10.57 -26.50
C ALA A 117 -2.10 9.95 -25.64
N PRO A 118 -0.87 10.48 -25.71
CA PRO A 118 0.25 10.00 -24.90
C PRO A 118 0.09 10.45 -23.45
N ILE A 119 0.38 9.57 -22.52
CA ILE A 119 0.55 9.86 -21.09
C ILE A 119 2.02 10.20 -20.89
N THR A 120 2.33 11.50 -20.77
CA THR A 120 3.71 12.00 -20.77
C THR A 120 4.04 12.62 -19.42
N ASP A 121 5.16 12.22 -18.80
CA ASP A 121 5.61 12.80 -17.54
C ASP A 121 6.23 14.19 -17.72
N LYS A 122 6.55 14.87 -16.60
CA LYS A 122 7.18 16.21 -16.59
C LYS A 122 8.52 16.28 -17.34
N ARG A 123 9.19 15.14 -17.54
CA ARG A 123 10.44 15.03 -18.31
C ARG A 123 10.20 14.70 -19.78
N ARG A 124 8.94 14.75 -20.23
CA ARG A 124 8.50 14.35 -21.57
C ARG A 124 8.74 12.87 -21.90
N ALA A 125 8.99 12.03 -20.90
CA ALA A 125 9.04 10.59 -21.13
C ALA A 125 7.63 10.01 -21.21
N ILE A 126 7.38 9.18 -22.21
CA ILE A 126 6.08 8.54 -22.43
C ILE A 126 5.93 7.40 -21.43
N ARG A 127 4.87 7.43 -20.65
CA ARG A 127 4.54 6.45 -19.61
C ARG A 127 3.42 5.51 -20.02
N GLY A 128 2.66 5.91 -21.02
CA GLY A 128 1.54 5.14 -21.51
C GLY A 128 0.78 5.85 -22.62
N VAL A 129 -0.37 5.30 -22.98
CA VAL A 129 -1.27 5.85 -23.97
C VAL A 129 -2.72 5.64 -23.50
N VAL A 130 -3.54 6.67 -23.60
CA VAL A 130 -5.00 6.55 -23.49
C VAL A 130 -5.57 6.48 -24.89
N GLN A 131 -6.30 5.43 -25.21
CA GLN A 131 -6.94 5.21 -26.51
C GLN A 131 -8.45 5.05 -26.35
N VAL A 132 -9.22 5.70 -27.20
CA VAL A 132 -10.69 5.65 -27.19
C VAL A 132 -11.18 5.26 -28.59
N LEU A 133 -12.13 4.33 -28.64
CA LEU A 133 -12.59 3.68 -29.85
C LEU A 133 -14.06 3.95 -30.13
N ASN A 134 -14.38 4.15 -31.39
CA ASN A 134 -15.73 4.23 -31.93
C ASN A 134 -16.64 5.26 -31.24
N LYS A 135 -16.46 6.53 -31.55
CA LYS A 135 -17.35 7.59 -31.07
C LYS A 135 -18.77 7.38 -31.61
N LYS A 136 -19.77 7.40 -30.76
CA LYS A 136 -21.17 7.29 -31.10
C LYS A 136 -21.66 8.60 -31.74
N GLY A 137 -22.19 8.52 -32.96
CA GLY A 137 -22.75 9.67 -33.66
C GLY A 137 -21.76 10.48 -34.51
N GLY A 138 -20.57 9.91 -34.84
CA GLY A 138 -19.64 10.55 -35.79
C GLY A 138 -18.15 10.29 -35.43
N ALA A 139 -17.27 11.20 -35.86
CA ALA A 139 -15.87 11.18 -35.56
C ALA A 139 -15.53 12.04 -34.33
N PHE A 140 -14.36 11.80 -33.71
CA PHE A 140 -13.85 12.63 -32.62
C PHE A 140 -13.55 14.04 -33.12
N THR A 141 -13.90 15.05 -32.31
CA THR A 141 -13.75 16.47 -32.60
C THR A 141 -12.48 17.03 -31.95
N THR A 142 -12.10 18.25 -32.33
CA THR A 142 -10.99 18.99 -31.70
C THR A 142 -11.21 19.23 -30.19
N GLU A 143 -12.49 19.37 -29.78
CA GLU A 143 -12.82 19.46 -28.35
C GLU A 143 -12.54 18.13 -27.60
N ASP A 144 -12.78 16.99 -28.25
CA ASP A 144 -12.47 15.68 -27.71
C ASP A 144 -10.95 15.47 -27.60
N GLU A 145 -10.18 15.97 -28.59
CA GLU A 145 -8.72 15.94 -28.56
C GLU A 145 -8.16 16.72 -27.36
N ALA A 146 -8.63 17.97 -27.19
CA ALA A 146 -8.22 18.83 -26.08
C ALA A 146 -8.58 18.20 -24.72
N PHE A 147 -9.77 17.63 -24.61
CA PHE A 147 -10.21 16.92 -23.40
C PHE A 147 -9.35 15.71 -23.10
N LEU A 148 -9.12 14.82 -24.08
CA LEU A 148 -8.31 13.61 -23.87
C LEU A 148 -6.85 13.94 -23.56
N GLY A 149 -6.28 14.97 -24.17
CA GLY A 149 -4.93 15.47 -23.89
C GLY A 149 -4.79 15.99 -22.45
N THR A 150 -5.79 16.77 -21.97
CA THR A 150 -5.84 17.25 -20.58
C THR A 150 -5.95 16.08 -19.60
N LEU A 151 -6.81 15.12 -19.88
CA LEU A 151 -6.99 13.94 -19.07
C LEU A 151 -5.72 13.07 -19.02
N ALA A 152 -5.07 12.85 -20.18
CA ALA A 152 -3.80 12.13 -20.24
C ALA A 152 -2.70 12.78 -19.38
N SER A 153 -2.68 14.12 -19.33
CA SER A 153 -1.77 14.88 -18.46
C SER A 153 -2.09 14.68 -16.97
N GLN A 154 -3.38 14.63 -16.60
CA GLN A 154 -3.77 14.32 -15.21
C GLN A 154 -3.45 12.86 -14.84
N VAL A 155 -3.69 11.91 -15.74
CA VAL A 155 -3.27 10.52 -15.55
C VAL A 155 -1.75 10.42 -15.40
N ALA A 156 -0.97 11.21 -16.14
CA ALA A 156 0.47 11.28 -15.98
C ALA A 156 0.88 11.77 -14.58
N GLN A 157 0.15 12.73 -14.00
CA GLN A 157 0.36 13.16 -12.61
C GLN A 157 0.04 12.03 -11.62
N ALA A 158 -0.98 11.20 -11.90
CA ALA A 158 -1.27 10.01 -11.11
C ALA A 158 -0.10 9.03 -11.14
N PHE A 159 0.48 8.77 -12.30
CA PHE A 159 1.70 7.98 -12.42
C PHE A 159 2.89 8.59 -11.69
N GLU A 160 2.91 9.90 -11.49
CA GLU A 160 3.94 10.60 -10.73
C GLU A 160 3.71 10.61 -9.22
N SER A 161 2.47 10.71 -8.79
CA SER A 161 2.08 10.82 -7.39
C SER A 161 1.84 9.46 -6.72
N THR A 162 1.51 8.43 -7.48
CA THR A 162 1.42 7.08 -6.97
C THR A 162 2.82 6.48 -6.83
N THR A 163 3.01 5.64 -5.83
CA THR A 163 4.26 4.96 -5.44
C THR A 163 4.88 4.05 -6.51
N LEU A 164 4.56 4.24 -7.79
CA LEU A 164 4.86 3.36 -8.92
C LEU A 164 6.13 3.70 -9.70
N ARG A 165 6.99 4.62 -9.19
CA ARG A 165 8.23 4.96 -9.88
C ARG A 165 9.45 4.26 -9.33
N PRO A 166 10.31 3.69 -10.20
CA PRO A 166 11.72 3.61 -9.90
C PRO A 166 12.31 5.03 -10.02
N SER A 167 12.71 5.64 -8.90
CA SER A 167 13.48 6.89 -8.94
C SER A 167 14.91 6.57 -9.38
N PRO A 168 15.44 7.23 -10.43
CA PRO A 168 16.86 7.17 -10.73
C PRO A 168 17.63 7.80 -9.57
N GLY A 169 18.37 7.00 -8.81
CA GLY A 169 19.13 7.45 -7.64
C GLY A 169 18.61 6.95 -6.30
N ALA A 170 17.52 6.20 -6.24
CA ALA A 170 17.06 5.58 -5.02
C ALA A 170 18.02 4.50 -4.52
N VAL A 171 18.32 4.63 -3.26
CA VAL A 171 19.08 3.77 -2.36
C VAL A 171 19.21 2.31 -2.84
N ARG A 172 20.44 1.78 -2.77
CA ARG A 172 20.81 0.41 -3.10
C ARG A 172 20.09 -0.60 -2.19
N GLY A 173 18.82 -0.89 -2.51
CA GLY A 173 18.07 -2.03 -1.98
C GLY A 173 18.10 -3.18 -2.98
N VAL A 174 17.73 -4.38 -2.55
CA VAL A 174 17.45 -5.49 -3.47
C VAL A 174 16.32 -5.04 -4.40
N PRO A 175 16.51 -5.06 -5.73
CA PRO A 175 15.45 -4.64 -6.66
C PRO A 175 14.29 -5.63 -6.56
N LEU A 176 13.23 -5.24 -5.91
CA LEU A 176 11.96 -5.96 -5.97
C LEU A 176 11.33 -5.66 -7.33
N ARG A 177 10.95 -6.65 -8.09
CA ARG A 177 10.32 -6.48 -9.42
C ARG A 177 8.86 -6.07 -9.25
N GLY A 178 8.39 -5.04 -10.00
CA GLY A 178 6.99 -4.61 -10.03
C GLY A 178 6.72 -3.24 -9.44
N PRO A 179 5.44 -2.81 -9.38
CA PRO A 179 5.04 -1.46 -9.02
C PRO A 179 5.34 -1.05 -7.56
N PHE A 180 5.71 -1.99 -6.71
CA PHE A 180 6.00 -1.75 -5.28
C PHE A 180 7.50 -1.71 -4.97
N ASN A 181 8.33 -1.34 -5.93
CA ASN A 181 9.79 -1.23 -5.80
C ASN A 181 10.27 -0.09 -4.85
N HIS A 182 9.41 0.46 -4.02
CA HIS A 182 9.71 1.63 -3.20
C HIS A 182 9.88 1.33 -1.72
N ILE A 183 10.34 0.14 -1.37
CA ILE A 183 10.78 -0.07 0.00
C ILE A 183 12.12 0.67 0.15
N VAL A 184 12.05 1.85 0.76
CA VAL A 184 13.22 2.62 1.11
C VAL A 184 13.89 1.95 2.30
N GLY A 185 15.17 1.60 2.15
CA GLY A 185 15.97 1.02 3.21
C GLY A 185 17.11 0.18 2.66
N ALA A 186 18.30 0.37 3.22
CA ALA A 186 19.51 -0.35 2.83
C ALA A 186 20.30 -0.88 4.03
N SER A 187 19.74 -0.78 5.25
CA SER A 187 20.39 -1.25 6.46
C SER A 187 20.66 -2.77 6.39
N PRO A 188 21.67 -3.27 7.10
CA PRO A 188 21.95 -4.71 7.16
C PRO A 188 20.75 -5.53 7.66
N ALA A 189 19.94 -4.97 8.56
CA ALA A 189 18.71 -5.59 9.06
C ALA A 189 17.70 -5.76 7.92
N MET A 190 17.48 -4.72 7.10
CA MET A 190 16.55 -4.76 5.98
C MET A 190 17.02 -5.64 4.83
N ARG A 191 18.34 -5.73 4.57
CA ARG A 191 18.87 -6.66 3.56
C ARG A 191 18.48 -8.11 3.84
N ARG A 192 18.55 -8.55 5.11
CA ARG A 192 18.12 -9.90 5.51
C ARG A 192 16.62 -10.11 5.25
N VAL A 193 15.79 -9.10 5.53
CA VAL A 193 14.36 -9.15 5.24
C VAL A 193 14.11 -9.28 3.74
N TYR A 194 14.82 -8.51 2.91
CA TYR A 194 14.69 -8.59 1.44
C TYR A 194 15.07 -9.96 0.89
N GLU A 195 16.16 -10.55 1.39
CA GLU A 195 16.56 -11.90 1.01
C GLU A 195 15.49 -12.94 1.36
N GLN A 196 14.92 -12.86 2.57
CA GLN A 196 13.84 -13.75 3.00
C GLN A 196 12.58 -13.58 2.13
N ILE A 197 12.21 -12.34 1.80
CA ILE A 197 11.09 -12.03 0.90
C ILE A 197 11.31 -12.64 -0.49
N LEU A 198 12.49 -12.47 -1.08
CA LEU A 198 12.78 -13.03 -2.39
C LEU A 198 12.70 -14.56 -2.38
N ARG A 199 13.27 -15.21 -1.36
CA ARG A 199 13.18 -16.68 -1.23
C ARG A 199 11.74 -17.13 -1.06
N ALA A 200 10.97 -16.48 -0.18
CA ALA A 200 9.56 -16.79 0.04
C ALA A 200 8.71 -16.57 -1.22
N SER A 201 9.04 -15.55 -2.02
CA SER A 201 8.30 -15.25 -3.26
C SER A 201 8.40 -16.35 -4.31
N MET A 202 9.47 -17.15 -4.30
CA MET A 202 9.69 -18.23 -5.26
C MET A 202 8.79 -19.46 -5.00
N THR A 203 8.12 -19.52 -3.86
CA THR A 203 7.27 -20.65 -3.43
C THR A 203 5.83 -20.20 -3.18
N ASP A 204 4.89 -21.13 -3.14
CA ASP A 204 3.49 -20.88 -2.74
C ASP A 204 3.25 -21.12 -1.23
N ALA A 205 4.31 -21.24 -0.44
CA ALA A 205 4.20 -21.42 1.00
C ALA A 205 3.47 -20.22 1.65
N THR A 206 2.73 -20.51 2.71
CA THR A 206 2.13 -19.48 3.56
C THR A 206 3.24 -18.69 4.27
N VAL A 207 3.15 -17.36 4.26
CA VAL A 207 4.12 -16.47 4.89
C VAL A 207 3.44 -15.67 5.98
N LEU A 208 4.04 -15.67 7.17
CA LEU A 208 3.65 -14.85 8.30
C LEU A 208 4.64 -13.68 8.46
N LEU A 209 4.15 -12.45 8.29
CA LEU A 209 4.88 -11.22 8.53
C LEU A 209 4.63 -10.74 9.96
N ARG A 210 5.65 -10.72 10.79
CA ARG A 210 5.56 -10.19 12.17
C ARG A 210 6.31 -8.88 12.29
N GLY A 211 5.79 -7.96 13.08
CA GLY A 211 6.45 -6.69 13.38
C GLY A 211 5.49 -5.68 13.95
N GLU A 212 6.02 -4.67 14.60
CA GLU A 212 5.25 -3.60 15.24
C GLU A 212 4.31 -2.90 14.25
N THR A 213 3.30 -2.22 14.79
CA THR A 213 2.42 -1.38 13.97
C THR A 213 3.23 -0.29 13.27
N GLY A 214 2.91 -0.01 12.00
CA GLY A 214 3.57 1.03 11.22
C GLY A 214 4.94 0.66 10.61
N VAL A 215 5.43 -0.59 10.75
CA VAL A 215 6.72 -1.01 10.13
C VAL A 215 6.64 -1.25 8.62
N GLY A 216 5.41 -1.33 8.06
CA GLY A 216 5.17 -1.54 6.63
C GLY A 216 4.80 -2.97 6.25
N LYS A 217 4.23 -3.80 7.15
CA LYS A 217 3.85 -5.20 6.88
C LYS A 217 3.09 -5.39 5.56
N GLY A 218 2.07 -4.56 5.30
CA GLY A 218 1.29 -4.61 4.06
C GLY A 218 2.14 -4.35 2.81
N LEU A 219 3.10 -3.42 2.87
CA LEU A 219 4.02 -3.16 1.77
C LEU A 219 4.90 -4.38 1.46
N PHE A 220 5.41 -5.06 2.49
CA PHE A 220 6.21 -6.27 2.32
C PHE A 220 5.38 -7.47 1.82
N ALA A 221 4.12 -7.60 2.25
CA ALA A 221 3.21 -8.59 1.70
C ALA A 221 2.97 -8.38 0.18
N ARG A 222 2.74 -7.13 -0.23
CA ARG A 222 2.65 -6.78 -1.66
C ARG A 222 3.94 -7.09 -2.40
N ALA A 223 5.11 -6.80 -1.80
CA ALA A 223 6.40 -7.15 -2.38
C ALA A 223 6.57 -8.67 -2.59
N ILE A 224 6.10 -9.50 -1.67
CA ILE A 224 6.08 -10.97 -1.86
C ILE A 224 5.21 -11.34 -3.04
N HIS A 225 4.03 -10.77 -3.17
CA HIS A 225 3.11 -11.07 -4.27
C HIS A 225 3.70 -10.70 -5.63
N VAL A 226 4.18 -9.46 -5.81
CA VAL A 226 4.69 -8.96 -7.11
C VAL A 226 5.99 -9.64 -7.55
N ASN A 227 6.72 -10.28 -6.63
CA ASN A 227 7.92 -11.07 -6.94
C ASN A 227 7.61 -12.57 -7.07
N SER A 228 6.35 -13.00 -6.92
CA SER A 228 5.93 -14.40 -7.00
C SER A 228 5.55 -14.82 -8.41
N LYS A 229 5.28 -16.12 -8.57
CA LYS A 229 4.71 -16.67 -9.81
C LYS A 229 3.29 -16.13 -10.08
N ARG A 230 2.60 -15.64 -9.04
CA ARG A 230 1.22 -15.12 -9.07
C ARG A 230 1.18 -13.58 -9.22
N LYS A 231 2.26 -12.93 -9.62
CA LYS A 231 2.41 -11.47 -9.72
C LYS A 231 1.37 -10.78 -10.62
N ASP A 232 0.87 -11.50 -11.62
CA ASP A 232 -0.11 -11.01 -12.60
C ASP A 232 -1.55 -11.44 -12.24
N GLN A 233 -1.73 -12.09 -11.08
CA GLN A 233 -3.00 -12.58 -10.56
C GLN A 233 -3.52 -11.64 -9.46
N PRO A 234 -4.80 -11.75 -9.05
CA PRO A 234 -5.37 -10.88 -8.03
C PRO A 234 -4.62 -10.92 -6.69
N LEU A 235 -4.48 -9.76 -6.04
CA LEU A 235 -4.10 -9.63 -4.64
C LEU A 235 -5.30 -9.09 -3.85
N ALA A 236 -6.02 -9.97 -3.19
CA ALA A 236 -7.08 -9.55 -2.27
C ALA A 236 -6.49 -9.27 -0.88
N VAL A 237 -7.04 -8.27 -0.20
CA VAL A 237 -6.63 -7.88 1.17
C VAL A 237 -7.85 -7.94 2.08
N LEU A 238 -7.69 -8.57 3.24
CA LEU A 238 -8.64 -8.56 4.33
C LEU A 238 -7.98 -7.97 5.56
N ASP A 239 -8.46 -6.82 6.04
CA ASP A 239 -8.08 -6.24 7.32
C ASP A 239 -8.97 -6.82 8.42
N CYS A 240 -8.37 -7.63 9.31
CA CYS A 240 -9.11 -8.32 10.37
C CYS A 240 -9.48 -7.41 11.54
N THR A 241 -8.87 -6.21 11.67
CA THR A 241 -9.16 -5.29 12.79
C THR A 241 -10.48 -4.57 12.66
N THR A 242 -10.92 -4.31 11.42
CA THR A 242 -12.12 -3.49 11.14
C THR A 242 -13.41 -4.31 11.12
N LEU A 243 -13.31 -5.64 11.27
CA LEU A 243 -14.45 -6.54 11.09
C LEU A 243 -15.19 -6.80 12.41
N PRO A 244 -16.50 -6.49 12.48
CA PRO A 244 -17.33 -7.06 13.50
C PRO A 244 -17.25 -8.60 13.45
N SER A 245 -17.13 -9.26 14.60
CA SER A 245 -16.95 -10.71 14.69
C SER A 245 -18.00 -11.51 13.89
N ALA A 246 -19.23 -11.01 13.80
CA ALA A 246 -20.33 -11.62 13.06
C ALA A 246 -20.14 -11.53 11.51
N LEU A 247 -19.35 -10.59 11.02
CA LEU A 247 -19.13 -10.36 9.58
C LEU A 247 -17.80 -10.93 9.06
N ALA A 248 -16.87 -11.27 9.94
CA ALA A 248 -15.55 -11.74 9.56
C ALA A 248 -15.59 -12.98 8.65
N GLU A 249 -16.47 -13.94 8.96
CA GLU A 249 -16.66 -15.12 8.12
C GLU A 249 -17.26 -14.76 6.76
N SER A 250 -18.23 -13.85 6.74
CA SER A 250 -18.89 -13.37 5.52
C SER A 250 -17.93 -12.62 4.61
N GLU A 251 -17.07 -11.77 5.16
CA GLU A 251 -16.05 -11.06 4.37
C GLU A 251 -15.02 -12.03 3.81
N LEU A 252 -14.59 -13.01 4.60
CA LEU A 252 -13.57 -13.96 4.17
C LEU A 252 -14.11 -14.98 3.13
N PHE A 253 -15.27 -15.58 3.40
CA PHE A 253 -15.82 -16.71 2.61
C PHE A 253 -17.04 -16.34 1.77
N GLY A 254 -17.61 -15.14 1.94
CA GLY A 254 -18.86 -14.75 1.28
C GLY A 254 -20.10 -15.29 2.00
N HIS A 255 -21.26 -14.87 1.53
CA HIS A 255 -22.55 -15.33 2.05
C HIS A 255 -23.59 -15.54 0.96
N GLU A 256 -24.51 -16.44 1.22
CA GLU A 256 -25.70 -16.63 0.41
C GLU A 256 -26.81 -15.68 0.85
N ARG A 257 -27.78 -15.43 -0.03
CA ARG A 257 -28.96 -14.63 0.30
C ARG A 257 -29.71 -15.23 1.48
N GLY A 258 -30.02 -14.40 2.49
CA GLY A 258 -30.72 -14.81 3.70
C GLY A 258 -29.83 -15.47 4.76
N ALA A 259 -28.52 -15.45 4.64
CA ALA A 259 -27.59 -16.05 5.61
C ALA A 259 -27.66 -15.39 6.99
N PHE A 260 -28.01 -14.10 7.05
CA PHE A 260 -28.23 -13.31 8.27
C PHE A 260 -29.13 -12.12 7.97
N THR A 261 -29.57 -11.41 9.01
CA THR A 261 -30.40 -10.18 8.86
C THR A 261 -29.61 -9.11 8.11
N GLY A 262 -30.09 -8.71 6.90
CA GLY A 262 -29.42 -7.79 6.00
C GLY A 262 -28.66 -8.47 4.84
N ALA A 263 -28.67 -9.79 4.75
CA ALA A 263 -28.11 -10.51 3.60
C ALA A 263 -29.10 -10.57 2.43
N ASP A 264 -29.37 -9.43 1.80
CA ASP A 264 -30.39 -9.29 0.73
C ASP A 264 -29.99 -9.95 -0.59
N ARG A 265 -28.70 -10.13 -0.80
CA ARG A 265 -28.12 -10.75 -2.01
C ARG A 265 -26.94 -11.65 -1.66
N ARG A 266 -26.58 -12.53 -2.58
CA ARG A 266 -25.32 -13.29 -2.51
C ARG A 266 -24.12 -12.36 -2.70
N VAL A 267 -23.08 -12.53 -1.87
CA VAL A 267 -21.83 -11.77 -1.96
C VAL A 267 -20.63 -12.73 -1.97
N ARG A 268 -19.68 -12.50 -2.88
CA ARG A 268 -18.42 -13.26 -2.96
C ARG A 268 -17.46 -12.80 -1.89
N GLY A 269 -16.82 -13.76 -1.18
CA GLY A 269 -15.81 -13.49 -0.18
C GLY A 269 -14.43 -13.19 -0.75
N LYS A 270 -13.51 -12.75 0.12
CA LYS A 270 -12.11 -12.46 -0.26
C LYS A 270 -11.37 -13.67 -0.80
N VAL A 271 -11.68 -14.89 -0.33
CA VAL A 271 -11.11 -16.13 -0.87
C VAL A 271 -11.49 -16.30 -2.34
N GLU A 272 -12.77 -16.08 -2.70
CA GLU A 272 -13.22 -16.15 -4.10
C GLU A 272 -12.62 -15.03 -4.97
N GLN A 273 -12.44 -13.84 -4.40
CA GLN A 273 -11.83 -12.70 -5.12
C GLN A 273 -10.34 -12.92 -5.39
N ALA A 274 -9.68 -13.75 -4.57
CA ALA A 274 -8.27 -14.06 -4.69
C ALA A 274 -7.98 -15.32 -5.52
N GLU A 275 -8.98 -15.92 -6.18
CA GLU A 275 -8.81 -17.15 -6.96
C GLU A 275 -7.64 -17.05 -7.95
N GLY A 276 -6.79 -18.06 -7.99
CA GLY A 276 -5.55 -18.10 -8.78
C GLY A 276 -4.42 -17.17 -8.25
N GLY A 277 -4.74 -16.27 -7.33
CA GLY A 277 -3.88 -15.18 -6.84
C GLY A 277 -3.40 -15.34 -5.40
N THR A 278 -3.43 -14.25 -4.67
CA THR A 278 -2.93 -14.17 -3.29
C THR A 278 -3.95 -13.46 -2.40
N LEU A 279 -4.16 -13.97 -1.20
CA LEU A 279 -4.94 -13.32 -0.14
C LEU A 279 -4.02 -12.89 0.99
N LEU A 280 -4.00 -11.60 1.29
CA LEU A 280 -3.36 -11.02 2.48
C LEU A 280 -4.39 -10.91 3.59
N LEU A 281 -4.10 -11.58 4.71
CA LEU A 281 -4.82 -11.44 5.98
C LEU A 281 -4.02 -10.47 6.87
N ASP A 282 -4.39 -9.19 6.85
CA ASP A 282 -3.71 -8.19 7.67
C ASP A 282 -4.29 -8.21 9.08
N GLU A 283 -3.41 -8.14 10.07
CA GLU A 283 -3.67 -8.29 11.50
C GLU A 283 -4.46 -9.58 11.84
N ILE A 284 -3.96 -10.72 11.35
CA ILE A 284 -4.59 -12.04 11.54
C ILE A 284 -4.82 -12.39 13.02
N GLY A 285 -4.05 -11.81 13.94
CA GLY A 285 -4.22 -11.99 15.39
C GLY A 285 -5.52 -11.44 15.96
N ASP A 286 -6.27 -10.65 15.18
CA ASP A 286 -7.59 -10.12 15.54
C ASP A 286 -8.74 -10.89 14.90
N LEU A 287 -8.45 -11.96 14.14
CA LEU A 287 -9.48 -12.79 13.51
C LEU A 287 -10.29 -13.55 14.58
N PRO A 288 -11.63 -13.46 14.59
CA PRO A 288 -12.48 -14.16 15.56
C PRO A 288 -12.37 -15.68 15.46
N MET A 289 -12.51 -16.38 16.60
CA MET A 289 -12.38 -17.84 16.70
C MET A 289 -13.22 -18.65 15.69
N PRO A 290 -14.49 -18.29 15.40
CA PRO A 290 -15.26 -19.00 14.38
C PRO A 290 -14.62 -18.89 12.99
N ALA A 291 -14.14 -17.70 12.59
CA ALA A 291 -13.46 -17.48 11.32
C ALA A 291 -12.11 -18.20 11.26
N GLN A 292 -11.38 -18.29 12.41
CA GLN A 292 -10.14 -19.07 12.49
C GLN A 292 -10.38 -20.56 12.16
N SER A 293 -11.47 -21.15 12.64
CA SER A 293 -11.81 -22.54 12.39
C SER A 293 -12.09 -22.83 10.91
N LYS A 294 -12.81 -21.93 10.25
CA LYS A 294 -13.08 -22.04 8.80
C LYS A 294 -11.82 -21.78 7.97
N LEU A 295 -10.99 -20.82 8.38
CA LEU A 295 -9.72 -20.55 7.72
C LEU A 295 -8.78 -21.76 7.80
N LEU A 296 -8.73 -22.43 8.94
CA LEU A 296 -7.95 -23.66 9.09
C LEU A 296 -8.40 -24.74 8.12
N ARG A 297 -9.73 -24.99 8.03
CA ARG A 297 -10.28 -25.95 7.07
C ARG A 297 -9.91 -25.57 5.63
N PHE A 298 -10.03 -24.31 5.26
CA PHE A 298 -9.63 -23.82 3.95
C PHE A 298 -8.14 -24.05 3.66
N LEU A 299 -7.25 -23.77 4.63
CA LEU A 299 -5.81 -23.99 4.48
C LEU A 299 -5.45 -25.47 4.30
N GLN A 300 -6.25 -26.40 4.86
CA GLN A 300 -6.04 -27.83 4.78
C GLN A 300 -6.60 -28.45 3.50
N GLU A 301 -7.84 -28.10 3.17
CA GLU A 301 -8.64 -28.76 2.13
C GLU A 301 -8.70 -27.96 0.83
N ARG A 302 -8.32 -26.67 0.83
CA ARG A 302 -8.51 -25.72 -0.27
C ARG A 302 -9.99 -25.57 -0.67
N ALA A 303 -10.88 -25.96 0.23
CA ALA A 303 -12.31 -25.95 0.05
C ALA A 303 -12.99 -25.15 1.17
N PHE A 304 -14.10 -24.50 0.87
CA PHE A 304 -14.87 -23.71 1.81
C PHE A 304 -16.33 -23.65 1.40
N GLU A 305 -17.18 -23.17 2.31
CA GLU A 305 -18.60 -22.93 2.09
C GLU A 305 -18.92 -21.48 2.44
N ARG A 306 -19.77 -20.82 1.65
CA ARG A 306 -20.30 -19.50 2.00
C ARG A 306 -21.14 -19.57 3.28
N VAL A 307 -21.22 -18.48 4.01
CA VAL A 307 -22.10 -18.40 5.17
C VAL A 307 -23.55 -18.58 4.72
N GLY A 308 -24.26 -19.51 5.38
CA GLY A 308 -25.62 -19.90 5.02
C GLY A 308 -25.74 -20.79 3.78
N GLY A 309 -24.64 -21.09 3.10
CA GLY A 309 -24.59 -22.01 1.95
C GLY A 309 -24.32 -23.46 2.34
N ARG A 310 -24.56 -24.38 1.39
CA ARG A 310 -24.24 -25.82 1.50
C ARG A 310 -23.32 -26.28 0.36
N GLU A 311 -23.03 -25.40 -0.58
CA GLU A 311 -22.19 -25.69 -1.72
C GLU A 311 -20.71 -25.60 -1.30
N THR A 312 -19.98 -26.69 -1.49
CA THR A 312 -18.53 -26.69 -1.27
C THR A 312 -17.84 -26.11 -2.50
N LEU A 313 -17.10 -25.04 -2.30
CA LEU A 313 -16.31 -24.34 -3.31
C LEU A 313 -14.82 -24.65 -3.09
N VAL A 314 -14.08 -24.78 -4.19
CA VAL A 314 -12.63 -25.00 -4.16
C VAL A 314 -11.94 -23.73 -4.68
N ALA A 315 -10.86 -23.31 -4.03
CA ALA A 315 -10.09 -22.15 -4.46
C ALA A 315 -8.58 -22.36 -4.29
N ASP A 316 -7.82 -22.05 -5.37
CA ASP A 316 -6.36 -22.05 -5.35
C ASP A 316 -5.85 -20.65 -5.01
N VAL A 317 -5.65 -20.40 -3.73
CA VAL A 317 -5.22 -19.09 -3.22
C VAL A 317 -3.95 -19.24 -2.38
N ARG A 318 -2.93 -18.43 -2.67
CA ARG A 318 -1.77 -18.27 -1.80
C ARG A 318 -2.11 -17.39 -0.61
N ILE A 319 -1.74 -17.80 0.59
CA ILE A 319 -2.03 -17.01 1.81
C ILE A 319 -0.76 -16.31 2.30
N LEU A 320 -0.90 -15.00 2.56
CA LEU A 320 0.02 -14.18 3.32
C LEU A 320 -0.71 -13.69 4.56
N ALA A 321 -0.07 -13.77 5.71
CA ALA A 321 -0.62 -13.29 6.98
C ALA A 321 0.31 -12.22 7.56
N ALA A 322 -0.25 -11.19 8.18
CA ALA A 322 0.51 -10.16 8.87
C ALA A 322 -0.08 -9.90 10.25
N THR A 323 0.76 -9.62 11.25
CA THR A 323 0.31 -9.23 12.58
C THR A 323 1.38 -8.50 13.38
N HIS A 324 0.96 -7.62 14.27
CA HIS A 324 1.80 -7.05 15.31
C HIS A 324 1.67 -7.79 16.64
N ARG A 325 0.62 -8.62 16.79
CA ARG A 325 0.34 -9.33 18.04
C ARG A 325 1.26 -10.53 18.20
N ASP A 326 1.55 -10.87 19.45
CA ASP A 326 2.26 -12.10 19.79
C ASP A 326 1.29 -13.28 19.73
N LEU A 327 1.35 -14.03 18.61
CA LEU A 327 0.47 -15.19 18.40
C LEU A 327 0.74 -16.32 19.40
N ASP A 328 1.98 -16.48 19.86
CA ASP A 328 2.32 -17.48 20.89
C ASP A 328 1.59 -17.16 22.19
N ALA A 329 1.55 -15.87 22.58
CA ALA A 329 0.82 -15.41 23.75
C ALA A 329 -0.71 -15.52 23.57
N LEU A 330 -1.24 -15.34 22.36
CA LEU A 330 -2.66 -15.52 22.06
C LEU A 330 -3.06 -17.00 22.13
N VAL A 331 -2.23 -17.91 21.64
CA VAL A 331 -2.45 -19.35 21.76
C VAL A 331 -2.49 -19.77 23.22
N ALA A 332 -1.54 -19.27 24.05
CA ALA A 332 -1.52 -19.56 25.48
C ALA A 332 -2.76 -19.05 26.26
N ARG A 333 -3.56 -18.14 25.68
CA ARG A 333 -4.79 -17.58 26.25
C ARG A 333 -6.05 -18.10 25.60
N ASP A 334 -5.94 -19.10 24.70
CA ASP A 334 -7.05 -19.61 23.88
C ASP A 334 -7.74 -18.56 23.03
N GLU A 335 -7.07 -17.44 22.72
CA GLU A 335 -7.56 -16.38 21.83
C GLU A 335 -7.19 -16.64 20.35
N PHE A 336 -6.25 -17.55 20.11
CA PHE A 336 -5.85 -18.02 18.77
C PHE A 336 -5.66 -19.52 18.78
N ARG A 337 -6.15 -20.22 17.75
CA ARG A 337 -6.05 -21.68 17.66
C ARG A 337 -4.63 -22.12 17.38
N GLN A 338 -4.14 -23.09 18.12
CA GLN A 338 -2.79 -23.65 17.99
C GLN A 338 -2.59 -24.33 16.62
N ASP A 339 -3.60 -25.05 16.12
CA ASP A 339 -3.54 -25.73 14.82
C ASP A 339 -3.45 -24.74 13.65
N LEU A 340 -4.20 -23.63 13.71
CA LEU A 340 -4.10 -22.56 12.72
C LEU A 340 -2.74 -21.86 12.80
N PHE A 341 -2.22 -21.61 14.00
CA PHE A 341 -0.91 -20.99 14.20
C PHE A 341 0.21 -21.74 13.47
N TYR A 342 0.28 -23.06 13.62
CA TYR A 342 1.28 -23.86 12.90
C TYR A 342 1.06 -23.88 11.38
N ARG A 343 -0.18 -23.73 10.92
CA ARG A 343 -0.51 -23.73 9.50
C ARG A 343 -0.20 -22.40 8.81
N VAL A 344 -0.28 -21.28 9.52
CA VAL A 344 0.08 -19.95 8.99
C VAL A 344 1.57 -19.64 9.16
N ARG A 345 2.25 -20.24 10.13
CA ARG A 345 3.69 -20.03 10.43
C ARG A 345 4.58 -21.02 9.66
N VAL A 346 4.38 -21.18 8.34
CA VAL A 346 5.25 -22.03 7.52
C VAL A 346 6.58 -21.30 7.24
N VAL A 347 6.50 -20.05 6.81
CA VAL A 347 7.63 -19.13 6.67
C VAL A 347 7.35 -17.91 7.51
N GLU A 348 8.20 -17.63 8.49
CA GLU A 348 8.07 -16.44 9.33
C GLU A 348 9.12 -15.40 8.92
N ILE A 349 8.70 -14.16 8.69
CA ILE A 349 9.58 -13.03 8.42
C ILE A 349 9.29 -11.94 9.45
N ILE A 350 10.32 -11.63 10.25
CA ILE A 350 10.22 -10.60 11.29
C ILE A 350 10.76 -9.29 10.74
N LEU A 351 9.90 -8.27 10.74
CA LEU A 351 10.26 -6.93 10.30
C LEU A 351 10.81 -6.13 11.49
N PRO A 352 12.04 -5.62 11.39
CA PRO A 352 12.64 -4.85 12.48
C PRO A 352 11.91 -3.51 12.65
N PRO A 353 11.72 -3.04 13.90
CA PRO A 353 11.19 -1.70 14.15
C PRO A 353 12.16 -0.62 13.62
N LEU A 354 11.65 0.56 13.34
CA LEU A 354 12.41 1.64 12.69
C LEU A 354 13.68 2.01 13.49
N ARG A 355 13.60 2.04 14.81
CA ARG A 355 14.73 2.32 15.71
C ARG A 355 15.91 1.35 15.57
N ASP A 356 15.64 0.10 15.14
CA ASP A 356 16.66 -0.94 14.95
C ASP A 356 17.22 -0.99 13.53
N ARG A 357 16.69 -0.15 12.62
CA ARG A 357 17.17 -0.08 11.23
C ARG A 357 18.38 0.84 11.05
N GLY A 358 18.69 1.66 12.07
CA GLY A 358 19.83 2.56 12.11
C GLY A 358 19.54 3.97 11.58
N ARG A 359 20.42 4.91 11.98
CA ARG A 359 20.33 6.36 11.68
C ARG A 359 20.13 6.64 10.18
N GLU A 360 20.97 6.03 9.34
CA GLU A 360 20.98 6.29 7.89
C GLU A 360 19.64 5.93 7.23
N GLU A 361 18.96 4.90 7.71
CA GLU A 361 17.66 4.50 7.17
C GLU A 361 16.57 5.49 7.58
N ILE A 362 16.57 5.94 8.85
CA ILE A 362 15.65 6.97 9.34
C ILE A 362 15.80 8.24 8.49
N LEU A 363 17.02 8.69 8.27
CA LEU A 363 17.28 9.91 7.48
C LEU A 363 16.92 9.74 5.99
N SER A 364 17.16 8.56 5.43
CA SER A 364 16.78 8.25 4.05
C SER A 364 15.27 8.29 3.86
N LEU A 365 14.52 7.67 4.79
CA LEU A 365 13.05 7.73 4.81
C LEU A 365 12.55 9.16 4.99
N SER A 366 13.16 9.92 5.91
CA SER A 366 12.78 11.32 6.15
C SER A 366 12.95 12.19 4.91
N ARG A 367 14.07 12.05 4.20
CA ARG A 367 14.31 12.76 2.94
C ARG A 367 13.33 12.35 1.86
N HIS A 368 13.04 11.05 1.75
CA HIS A 368 12.06 10.53 0.81
C HIS A 368 10.66 11.13 1.07
N PHE A 369 10.17 11.07 2.30
CA PHE A 369 8.87 11.65 2.65
C PHE A 369 8.83 13.16 2.47
N THR A 370 9.91 13.86 2.82
CA THR A 370 10.01 15.31 2.57
C THR A 370 9.82 15.63 1.08
N GLU A 371 10.48 14.90 0.20
CA GLU A 371 10.36 15.08 -1.26
C GLU A 371 8.95 14.74 -1.75
N VAL A 372 8.35 13.67 -1.25
CA VAL A 372 6.98 13.24 -1.62
C VAL A 372 5.97 14.28 -1.21
N TYR A 373 6.00 14.71 0.06
CA TYR A 373 5.01 15.66 0.59
C TYR A 373 5.24 17.10 0.13
N ALA A 374 6.47 17.54 -0.07
CA ALA A 374 6.74 18.82 -0.70
C ALA A 374 6.11 18.90 -2.10
N ARG A 375 6.27 17.87 -2.91
CA ARG A 375 5.60 17.78 -4.23
C ARG A 375 4.09 17.75 -4.12
N ARG A 376 3.55 16.95 -3.20
CA ARG A 376 2.09 16.77 -3.01
C ARG A 376 1.41 18.08 -2.61
N HIS A 377 2.06 18.89 -1.78
CA HIS A 377 1.53 20.17 -1.30
C HIS A 377 1.98 21.38 -2.14
N GLY A 378 2.58 21.14 -3.33
CA GLY A 378 2.99 22.22 -4.25
C GLY A 378 4.11 23.09 -3.70
N ARG A 379 4.89 22.62 -2.73
CA ARG A 379 6.03 23.32 -2.15
C ARG A 379 7.30 23.06 -2.97
N GLY A 380 8.21 24.00 -2.96
CA GLY A 380 9.53 23.84 -3.56
C GLY A 380 10.38 22.75 -2.90
N ALA A 381 11.66 22.70 -3.25
CA ALA A 381 12.59 21.75 -2.62
C ALA A 381 12.80 22.13 -1.16
N MET A 382 12.40 21.25 -0.24
CA MET A 382 12.55 21.44 1.19
C MET A 382 13.80 20.74 1.71
N ARG A 383 14.40 21.28 2.78
CA ARG A 383 15.62 20.77 3.40
C ARG A 383 15.37 20.40 4.86
N ILE A 384 16.03 19.34 5.29
CA ILE A 384 16.09 18.93 6.69
C ILE A 384 17.46 19.38 7.21
N PRO A 385 17.52 20.39 8.10
CA PRO A 385 18.80 20.87 8.66
C PRO A 385 19.40 19.82 9.62
N PRO A 386 20.72 19.88 9.90
CA PRO A 386 21.39 18.89 10.76
C PRO A 386 20.77 18.72 12.15
N ALA A 387 20.26 19.81 12.74
CA ALA A 387 19.56 19.75 14.03
C ALA A 387 18.30 18.89 13.98
N SER A 388 17.53 18.96 12.87
CA SER A 388 16.34 18.14 12.65
C SER A 388 16.72 16.70 12.30
N GLU A 389 17.81 16.47 11.54
CA GLU A 389 18.33 15.13 11.31
C GLU A 389 18.72 14.43 12.61
N ASP A 390 19.35 15.16 13.54
CA ASP A 390 19.70 14.63 14.85
C ASP A 390 18.48 14.36 15.73
N ALA A 391 17.45 15.19 15.67
CA ALA A 391 16.19 14.97 16.38
C ALA A 391 15.47 13.73 15.85
N LEU A 392 15.35 13.59 14.53
CA LEU A 392 14.75 12.43 13.85
C LEU A 392 15.47 11.13 14.20
N ALA A 393 16.81 11.15 14.20
CA ALA A 393 17.62 9.95 14.48
C ALA A 393 17.57 9.52 15.95
N ARG A 394 17.31 10.43 16.90
CA ARG A 394 17.19 10.12 18.33
C ARG A 394 15.80 9.69 18.75
N CYS A 395 14.79 9.97 17.94
CA CYS A 395 13.42 9.60 18.25
C CYS A 395 13.23 8.07 18.20
N PRO A 396 12.56 7.46 19.19
CA PRO A 396 12.36 5.99 19.25
C PRO A 396 11.32 5.47 18.26
N TRP A 397 10.49 6.33 17.70
CA TRP A 397 9.46 6.02 16.70
C TRP A 397 8.56 4.82 17.09
N PRO A 398 7.79 4.91 18.19
CA PRO A 398 6.90 3.81 18.60
C PRO A 398 5.86 3.45 17.52
N GLY A 399 5.41 4.41 16.71
CA GLY A 399 4.57 4.20 15.53
C GLY A 399 5.35 3.91 14.25
N ASN A 400 6.68 3.69 14.36
CA ASN A 400 7.56 3.30 13.27
C ASN A 400 7.52 4.24 12.04
N VAL A 401 7.49 3.66 10.84
CA VAL A 401 7.51 4.42 9.57
C VAL A 401 6.27 5.30 9.43
N ARG A 402 5.11 4.84 9.90
CA ARG A 402 3.85 5.61 9.83
C ARG A 402 3.92 6.88 10.69
N GLU A 403 4.51 6.80 11.88
CA GLU A 403 4.71 7.98 12.73
C GLU A 403 5.72 8.96 12.12
N LEU A 404 6.84 8.44 11.61
CA LEU A 404 7.84 9.25 10.90
C LEU A 404 7.21 9.97 9.69
N GLU A 405 6.44 9.25 8.89
CA GLU A 405 5.74 9.77 7.72
C GLU A 405 4.81 10.93 8.10
N HIS A 406 3.94 10.74 9.10
CA HIS A 406 3.03 11.79 9.58
C HIS A 406 3.77 12.99 10.20
N ALA A 407 4.90 12.76 10.89
CA ALA A 407 5.70 13.84 11.45
C ALA A 407 6.31 14.70 10.33
N ILE A 408 6.85 14.08 9.29
CA ILE A 408 7.41 14.79 8.13
C ILE A 408 6.29 15.49 7.33
N GLU A 409 5.17 14.85 7.06
CA GLU A 409 4.03 15.47 6.35
C GLU A 409 3.58 16.74 7.08
N ARG A 410 3.32 16.64 8.39
CA ARG A 410 2.95 17.79 9.20
C ARG A 410 4.00 18.91 9.14
N ALA A 411 5.30 18.57 9.27
CA ALA A 411 6.37 19.54 9.21
C ALA A 411 6.44 20.24 7.84
N VAL A 412 6.28 19.51 6.74
CA VAL A 412 6.21 20.06 5.38
C VAL A 412 5.05 21.03 5.23
N VAL A 413 3.87 20.69 5.74
CA VAL A 413 2.67 21.55 5.65
C VAL A 413 2.83 22.81 6.49
N MET A 414 3.38 22.69 7.70
CA MET A 414 3.46 23.78 8.67
C MET A 414 4.70 24.67 8.52
N ALA A 415 5.70 24.24 7.75
CA ALA A 415 6.93 25.04 7.58
C ALA A 415 6.64 26.39 6.90
N PRO A 416 7.08 27.53 7.48
CA PRO A 416 6.89 28.85 6.86
C PRO A 416 7.79 29.08 5.64
N GLY A 417 8.88 28.32 5.51
CA GLY A 417 9.89 28.42 4.45
C GLY A 417 10.25 27.04 3.85
N GLU A 418 11.47 26.94 3.35
CA GLU A 418 12.01 25.73 2.69
C GLU A 418 12.74 24.78 3.67
N THR A 419 12.75 25.09 4.98
CA THR A 419 13.43 24.28 6.01
C THR A 419 12.43 23.64 6.97
N ILE A 420 12.73 22.38 7.36
CA ILE A 420 11.99 21.65 8.38
C ILE A 420 12.75 21.77 9.70
N ASP A 421 12.38 22.75 10.52
CA ASP A 421 12.99 22.94 11.82
C ASP A 421 12.53 21.86 12.83
N PRO A 422 13.34 21.55 13.88
CA PRO A 422 13.03 20.49 14.85
C PRO A 422 11.65 20.64 15.52
N ASP A 423 11.25 21.88 15.81
CA ASP A 423 9.98 22.19 16.48
C ASP A 423 8.75 21.79 15.63
N LEU A 424 8.89 21.85 14.29
CA LEU A 424 7.83 21.47 13.36
C LEU A 424 7.58 19.97 13.31
N LEU A 425 8.59 19.17 13.66
CA LEU A 425 8.47 17.71 13.68
C LEU A 425 7.50 17.24 14.78
N GLY A 426 7.22 18.10 15.79
CA GLY A 426 6.35 17.75 16.91
C GLY A 426 6.84 16.52 17.67
N LEU A 427 8.14 16.30 17.62
CA LEU A 427 8.78 15.27 18.42
C LEU A 427 8.70 15.76 19.85
N SER A 428 7.91 15.09 20.68
CA SER A 428 8.01 15.31 22.13
C SER A 428 9.47 15.13 22.48
N PRO A 429 10.08 16.07 23.24
CA PRO A 429 11.43 15.83 23.72
C PRO A 429 11.39 14.45 24.37
N THR A 430 12.06 13.49 23.73
CA THR A 430 12.22 12.16 24.31
C THR A 430 12.73 12.40 25.70
N ALA A 431 11.96 12.02 26.69
CA ALA A 431 12.47 11.97 28.05
C ALA A 431 13.81 11.27 27.94
N THR A 432 14.87 12.02 28.05
CA THR A 432 16.22 11.44 28.05
C THR A 432 16.14 10.34 29.09
N PRO A 433 16.42 9.09 28.76
CA PRO A 433 16.28 8.01 29.72
C PRO A 433 17.00 8.47 30.97
N ALA A 434 16.31 8.42 32.11
CA ALA A 434 16.86 8.88 33.38
C ALA A 434 18.30 8.38 33.49
N ARG A 435 19.28 9.26 33.28
CA ARG A 435 20.68 8.88 33.38
C ARG A 435 20.98 8.74 34.85
N THR A 436 21.16 7.47 35.27
CA THR A 436 21.74 7.22 36.57
C THR A 436 23.23 7.56 36.45
N THR A 437 23.66 8.59 37.14
CA THR A 437 25.09 8.95 37.21
C THR A 437 25.84 7.90 38.03
N THR A 438 27.14 7.87 37.90
CA THR A 438 28.03 6.94 38.63
C THR A 438 27.93 7.06 40.16
N ASP A 439 27.39 8.19 40.64
CA ASP A 439 27.15 8.44 42.08
C ASP A 439 25.74 8.00 42.56
N GLY A 440 24.90 7.39 41.65
CA GLY A 440 23.58 6.90 41.98
C GLY A 440 22.47 7.95 41.92
N SER A 441 22.76 9.18 41.48
CA SER A 441 21.74 10.21 41.26
C SER A 441 21.02 10.01 39.93
N VAL A 442 19.76 10.44 39.84
CA VAL A 442 18.94 10.39 38.63
C VAL A 442 18.77 11.80 38.10
N VAL A 443 19.26 12.05 36.88
CA VAL A 443 19.10 13.35 36.22
C VAL A 443 17.86 13.27 35.32
N LEU A 444 16.91 14.18 35.59
CA LEU A 444 15.65 14.31 34.83
C LEU A 444 15.60 15.70 34.18
N PRO A 445 15.09 15.80 32.94
CA PRO A 445 14.88 17.11 32.30
C PRO A 445 13.86 17.95 33.05
N LEU A 446 14.04 19.26 33.09
CA LEU A 446 13.03 20.18 33.61
C LEU A 446 11.86 20.28 32.64
N GLY A 447 10.63 20.47 33.20
CA GLY A 447 9.42 20.63 32.41
C GLY A 447 8.66 19.32 32.11
N LEU A 448 9.09 18.18 32.65
CA LEU A 448 8.33 16.92 32.56
C LEU A 448 7.04 17.01 33.42
N PRO A 449 5.92 16.43 32.96
CA PRO A 449 4.74 16.20 33.80
C PRO A 449 5.09 15.40 35.05
N LEU A 450 4.42 15.64 36.16
CA LEU A 450 4.76 15.03 37.45
C LEU A 450 4.61 13.50 37.44
N ASP A 451 3.61 12.99 36.74
CA ASP A 451 3.39 11.55 36.54
C ASP A 451 4.53 10.88 35.76
N GLU A 452 5.09 11.58 34.79
CA GLU A 452 6.25 11.14 34.00
C GLU A 452 7.53 11.13 34.85
N VAL A 453 7.75 12.17 35.64
CA VAL A 453 8.87 12.24 36.60
C VAL A 453 8.78 11.09 37.60
N GLU A 454 7.60 10.86 38.15
CA GLU A 454 7.33 9.76 39.08
C GLU A 454 7.63 8.40 38.43
N ARG A 455 7.16 8.18 37.20
CA ARG A 455 7.39 6.95 36.44
C ARG A 455 8.89 6.69 36.25
N LEU A 456 9.61 7.67 35.73
CA LEU A 456 11.06 7.55 35.47
C LEU A 456 11.86 7.30 36.75
N TYR A 457 11.49 7.94 37.85
CA TYR A 457 12.17 7.76 39.12
C TYR A 457 11.90 6.36 39.72
N VAL A 458 10.67 5.85 39.58
CA VAL A 458 10.32 4.47 40.00
C VAL A 458 11.07 3.44 39.17
N GLU A 459 11.16 3.61 37.86
CA GLU A 459 11.90 2.70 36.97
C GLU A 459 13.40 2.71 37.29
N ALA A 460 14.01 3.86 37.48
CA ALA A 460 15.42 4.00 37.84
C ALA A 460 15.72 3.34 39.20
N THR A 461 14.85 3.55 40.20
CA THR A 461 14.99 2.93 41.54
C THR A 461 14.82 1.42 41.47
N LEU A 462 13.93 0.88 40.65
CA LEU A 462 13.78 -0.55 40.43
C LEU A 462 15.01 -1.14 39.76
N ALA A 463 15.58 -0.46 38.77
CA ALA A 463 16.82 -0.87 38.12
C ALA A 463 18.01 -0.87 39.10
N ALA A 464 18.16 0.17 39.92
CA ALA A 464 19.17 0.25 40.95
C ALA A 464 19.03 -0.85 42.03
N ALA A 465 17.79 -1.26 42.35
CA ALA A 465 17.47 -2.37 43.21
C ALA A 465 17.59 -3.76 42.53
N LYS A 466 18.12 -3.83 41.30
CA LYS A 466 18.26 -5.06 40.48
C LYS A 466 16.92 -5.84 40.36
N GLY A 467 15.81 -5.11 40.21
CA GLY A 467 14.47 -5.70 40.06
C GLY A 467 13.81 -6.12 41.40
N ASN A 468 14.47 -5.95 42.55
CA ASN A 468 13.91 -6.30 43.85
C ASN A 468 12.82 -5.29 44.28
N GLN A 469 11.56 -5.66 44.09
CA GLN A 469 10.41 -4.81 44.39
C GLN A 469 10.29 -4.40 45.86
N THR A 470 10.72 -5.23 46.78
CA THR A 470 10.67 -4.95 48.23
C THR A 470 11.68 -3.85 48.58
N ARG A 471 12.89 -3.97 48.04
CA ARG A 471 13.99 -3.03 48.27
C ARG A 471 13.68 -1.67 47.58
N ALA A 472 13.13 -1.72 46.37
CA ALA A 472 12.73 -0.52 45.65
C ALA A 472 11.56 0.21 46.34
N ALA A 473 10.55 -0.51 46.84
CA ALA A 473 9.43 0.07 47.59
C ALA A 473 9.89 0.75 48.89
N GLN A 474 10.87 0.16 49.59
CA GLN A 474 11.47 0.71 50.76
C GLN A 474 12.27 1.99 50.48
N ALA A 475 13.06 1.99 49.39
CA ALA A 475 13.82 3.17 48.93
C ALA A 475 12.91 4.32 48.49
N LEU A 476 11.77 4.00 47.89
CA LEU A 476 10.75 5.00 47.44
C LEU A 476 9.80 5.45 48.57
N GLY A 477 9.88 4.89 49.77
CA GLY A 477 8.97 5.22 50.88
C GLY A 477 7.52 4.82 50.62
N VAL A 478 7.24 3.85 49.73
CA VAL A 478 5.90 3.42 49.36
C VAL A 478 5.64 1.95 49.70
N GLY A 479 4.38 1.58 49.85
CA GLY A 479 4.01 0.19 50.07
C GLY A 479 4.24 -0.64 48.80
N ARG A 480 4.63 -1.92 48.96
CA ARG A 480 4.89 -2.87 47.83
C ARG A 480 3.69 -2.97 46.88
N ASN A 481 2.46 -2.92 47.37
CA ASN A 481 1.27 -2.94 46.52
C ASN A 481 1.09 -1.67 45.71
N THR A 482 1.45 -0.52 46.28
CA THR A 482 1.47 0.78 45.56
C THR A 482 2.51 0.77 44.43
N LEU A 483 3.72 0.28 44.67
CA LEU A 483 4.74 0.11 43.68
C LEU A 483 4.27 -0.82 42.54
N LYS A 484 3.68 -1.95 42.88
CA LYS A 484 3.15 -2.92 41.92
C LYS A 484 2.01 -2.35 41.06
N ARG A 485 1.17 -1.48 41.60
CA ARG A 485 0.11 -0.77 40.88
C ARG A 485 0.70 0.28 39.91
N LYS A 486 1.75 1.00 40.34
CA LYS A 486 2.42 2.02 39.50
C LYS A 486 3.24 1.40 38.37
N THR A 487 3.81 0.21 38.55
CA THR A 487 4.52 -0.54 37.49
C THR A 487 3.59 -1.32 36.55
N ARG A 488 2.30 -1.54 36.90
CA ARG A 488 1.28 -2.21 36.05
C ARG A 488 0.50 -1.27 35.15
N ARG A 489 0.57 0.06 35.34
CA ARG A 489 -0.05 1.03 34.43
C ARG A 489 0.87 1.26 33.21
N ARG A 490 0.98 0.21 32.40
CA ARG A 490 1.47 0.25 31.01
C ARG A 490 0.31 0.29 30.07
#